data_e58a4722e73a92e97af95ec28ae7a597
#
_entry.id   e58a4722e73a92e97af95ec28ae7a597
#
_cell.length_a   1.000
_cell.length_b   1.000
_cell.length_c   1.000
_cell.angle_alpha   90.00
_cell.angle_beta   90.00
_cell.angle_gamma   90.00
#
_symmetry.space_group_name_H-M   'P 1'
#
loop_
_entity.id
_entity.type
_entity.pdbx_description
1 polymer ?
#
loop_
_entity_poly.entity_id
_entity_poly.type
_entity_poly.pdbx_seq_one_letter_code
_entity_poly.pdbx_strand_id
1 'polypeptide(L)'
;MISEDIKRQIGQHFVFGFQGYEPSESIVKLIRDYHVGSVIVFKRNIQSLPQLHKLIRSLQKLAKDSGHSQPLSIGIDQENGLCAAFSSTSRTDAGTQFPGAMALGFTGSPEVAQKVANSTGREMRLAGINWAYSPVADVNSDPRNPVIGVRSYGEDPKSVASFVQAVSDGLVSAGIASCAKHFPGHGDTHVDSHLALPVITKDLAKLEETELVPFRFAITNGIPSIMTGHMALPPLITALGADSDIRIPASLSKGVTTILLREKLGFKGVVVTDCLEMNAISEGYGIGPGAVMALRAGADVVMICHLMEHQLAALEATYAAAEKGEIGPDFLRASEERIRSMKDAFCGRWEDVLEKPFSNEEISNLKKENALFSKQVYALSIRWLSRPKDDRELYISAHSDVLVLTPQVESINAAVDDPQDLIRTANGSIRNTAGPSYMAFATAIARRAPFSTHIVYSPLEAVEGSSLSETLTKSILSAHAVVFTTCNAHQASWQTVVLRRVADAIRVASQDERNKPIKLIVVASCAPYDHSLLASDDRTKDLPCLCTYEFTKPALEEAAAKIYGEELATQRRPSK
;
A
#
# COMPACT_ATOMS: atom_id res chain seq x y z
N MET A 1 36.55 14.58 -17.36
CA MET A 1 35.28 14.02 -17.93
C MET A 1 35.29 12.49 -17.78
N ILE A 2 34.26 11.91 -17.25
CA ILE A 2 34.11 10.45 -17.18
C ILE A 2 33.83 9.87 -18.54
N SER A 3 34.23 8.59 -18.77
CA SER A 3 33.99 7.89 -20.03
C SER A 3 32.50 7.61 -20.26
N GLU A 4 32.09 7.37 -21.49
CA GLU A 4 30.72 6.95 -21.81
C GLU A 4 30.37 5.61 -21.16
N ASP A 5 31.32 4.70 -20.97
CA ASP A 5 31.09 3.44 -20.26
C ASP A 5 30.72 3.66 -18.78
N ILE A 6 31.40 4.60 -18.11
CA ILE A 6 31.05 4.97 -16.72
C ILE A 6 29.66 5.62 -16.69
N LYS A 7 29.30 6.47 -17.65
CA LYS A 7 27.95 7.05 -17.71
C LYS A 7 26.87 5.98 -17.90
N ARG A 8 27.11 5.01 -18.79
CA ARG A 8 26.23 3.87 -19.00
C ARG A 8 26.09 3.01 -17.72
N GLN A 9 27.20 2.78 -17.04
CA GLN A 9 27.20 2.08 -15.76
C GLN A 9 26.37 2.84 -14.71
N ILE A 10 26.56 4.15 -14.56
CA ILE A 10 25.80 4.99 -13.65
C ILE A 10 24.29 4.95 -13.96
N GLY A 11 23.90 4.94 -15.23
CA GLY A 11 22.49 4.81 -15.62
C GLY A 11 21.80 3.56 -15.07
N GLN A 12 22.55 2.47 -14.85
CA GLN A 12 21.97 1.24 -14.26
C GLN A 12 21.60 1.39 -12.78
N HIS A 13 22.13 2.41 -12.09
CA HIS A 13 21.86 2.68 -10.68
C HIS A 13 20.61 3.56 -10.44
N PHE A 14 19.75 3.71 -11.44
CA PHE A 14 18.54 4.52 -11.33
C PHE A 14 17.29 3.75 -11.75
N VAL A 15 16.19 4.00 -11.03
CA VAL A 15 14.85 3.62 -11.43
C VAL A 15 13.99 4.88 -11.53
N PHE A 16 13.44 5.11 -12.73
CA PHE A 16 12.68 6.31 -13.05
C PHE A 16 11.25 6.01 -13.48
N GLY A 17 10.34 6.89 -13.06
CA GLY A 17 8.95 6.89 -13.52
C GLY A 17 8.74 7.87 -14.67
N PHE A 18 7.59 7.77 -15.31
CA PHE A 18 7.19 8.64 -16.42
C PHE A 18 5.66 8.79 -16.49
N GLN A 19 5.17 9.61 -17.42
CA GLN A 19 3.74 9.84 -17.64
C GLN A 19 3.25 9.17 -18.92
N GLY A 20 2.00 8.69 -18.91
CA GLY A 20 1.28 8.23 -20.10
C GLY A 20 1.26 6.72 -20.30
N TYR A 21 0.46 6.29 -21.26
CA TYR A 21 0.17 4.88 -21.60
C TYR A 21 1.08 4.34 -22.73
N GLU A 22 1.97 5.17 -23.22
CA GLU A 22 3.00 4.88 -24.25
C GLU A 22 4.33 5.48 -23.80
N PRO A 23 5.49 5.04 -24.37
CA PRO A 23 6.77 5.63 -24.01
C PRO A 23 6.79 7.14 -24.30
N SER A 24 6.87 7.96 -23.26
CA SER A 24 7.01 9.42 -23.41
C SER A 24 8.39 9.80 -23.94
N GLU A 25 8.53 10.99 -24.51
CA GLU A 25 9.83 11.50 -24.99
C GLU A 25 10.88 11.51 -23.87
N SER A 26 10.47 11.82 -22.63
CA SER A 26 11.35 11.81 -21.47
C SER A 26 11.92 10.43 -21.18
N ILE A 27 11.08 9.39 -21.09
CA ILE A 27 11.58 8.04 -20.77
C ILE A 27 12.38 7.46 -21.95
N VAL A 28 12.02 7.79 -23.18
CA VAL A 28 12.80 7.41 -24.37
C VAL A 28 14.22 7.98 -24.29
N LYS A 29 14.36 9.27 -23.95
CA LYS A 29 15.65 9.93 -23.77
C LYS A 29 16.45 9.31 -22.63
N LEU A 30 15.82 9.04 -21.48
CA LEU A 30 16.49 8.46 -20.32
C LEU A 30 17.03 7.04 -20.60
N ILE A 31 16.26 6.20 -21.28
CA ILE A 31 16.71 4.84 -21.65
C ILE A 31 17.80 4.89 -22.72
N ARG A 32 17.62 5.70 -23.78
CA ARG A 32 18.51 5.72 -24.94
C ARG A 32 19.81 6.45 -24.65
N ASP A 33 19.74 7.65 -24.08
CA ASP A 33 20.88 8.58 -23.99
C ASP A 33 21.61 8.45 -22.64
N TYR A 34 20.89 8.07 -21.56
CA TYR A 34 21.43 7.94 -20.21
C TYR A 34 21.55 6.49 -19.72
N HIS A 35 21.14 5.52 -20.53
CA HIS A 35 21.20 4.08 -20.23
C HIS A 35 20.56 3.68 -18.90
N VAL A 36 19.44 4.32 -18.53
CA VAL A 36 18.69 4.02 -17.30
C VAL A 36 18.24 2.57 -17.31
N GLY A 37 18.64 1.81 -16.28
CA GLY A 37 18.49 0.36 -16.23
C GLY A 37 17.17 -0.15 -15.66
N SER A 38 16.38 0.73 -15.02
CA SER A 38 15.12 0.33 -14.39
C SER A 38 14.04 1.40 -14.56
N VAL A 39 12.80 0.96 -14.72
CA VAL A 39 11.61 1.82 -14.86
C VAL A 39 10.56 1.39 -13.86
N ILE A 40 9.93 2.36 -13.18
CA ILE A 40 8.76 2.11 -12.34
C ILE A 40 7.49 2.55 -13.07
N VAL A 41 6.46 1.70 -13.03
CA VAL A 41 5.13 2.00 -13.57
C VAL A 41 4.13 2.24 -12.44
N PHE A 42 3.18 3.15 -12.68
CA PHE A 42 2.14 3.58 -11.75
C PHE A 42 0.75 3.43 -12.39
N LYS A 43 -0.32 3.66 -11.63
CA LYS A 43 -1.70 3.70 -12.18
C LYS A 43 -1.81 4.57 -13.43
N ARG A 44 -1.10 5.71 -13.48
CA ARG A 44 -1.08 6.64 -14.63
C ARG A 44 -0.47 6.06 -15.92
N ASN A 45 0.17 4.89 -15.83
CA ASN A 45 0.71 4.16 -16.97
C ASN A 45 -0.17 2.96 -17.37
N ILE A 46 -1.26 2.70 -16.63
CA ILE A 46 -2.05 1.47 -16.75
C ILE A 46 -3.48 1.80 -17.14
N GLN A 47 -3.89 1.37 -18.32
CA GLN A 47 -5.27 1.43 -18.79
C GLN A 47 -5.91 0.02 -18.81
N SER A 48 -5.14 -0.94 -19.29
CA SER A 48 -5.51 -2.35 -19.31
C SER A 48 -4.26 -3.23 -19.31
N LEU A 49 -4.39 -4.50 -18.96
CA LEU A 49 -3.26 -5.43 -18.98
C LEU A 49 -2.64 -5.58 -20.38
N PRO A 50 -3.40 -5.72 -21.50
CA PRO A 50 -2.84 -5.72 -22.84
C PRO A 50 -2.09 -4.44 -23.22
N GLN A 51 -2.64 -3.26 -22.81
CA GLN A 51 -1.97 -1.98 -23.06
C GLN A 51 -0.64 -1.91 -22.30
N LEU A 52 -0.64 -2.29 -21.02
CA LEU A 52 0.57 -2.28 -20.19
C LEU A 52 1.65 -3.22 -20.75
N HIS A 53 1.26 -4.43 -21.18
CA HIS A 53 2.18 -5.36 -21.84
C HIS A 53 2.81 -4.73 -23.10
N LYS A 54 1.99 -4.08 -23.95
CA LYS A 54 2.49 -3.38 -25.14
C LYS A 54 3.46 -2.26 -24.79
N LEU A 55 3.14 -1.45 -23.77
CA LEU A 55 4.00 -0.38 -23.27
C LEU A 55 5.35 -0.95 -22.80
N ILE A 56 5.34 -1.94 -21.91
CA ILE A 56 6.56 -2.55 -21.37
C ILE A 56 7.40 -3.16 -22.49
N ARG A 57 6.79 -3.90 -23.40
CA ARG A 57 7.50 -4.46 -24.55
C ARG A 57 8.16 -3.39 -25.43
N SER A 58 7.51 -2.23 -25.59
CA SER A 58 8.10 -1.09 -26.33
C SER A 58 9.32 -0.51 -25.62
N LEU A 59 9.26 -0.38 -24.27
CA LEU A 59 10.41 0.06 -23.46
C LEU A 59 11.57 -0.94 -23.54
N GLN A 60 11.27 -2.23 -23.46
CA GLN A 60 12.27 -3.29 -23.56
C GLN A 60 12.94 -3.30 -24.95
N LYS A 61 12.14 -3.15 -26.02
CA LYS A 61 12.69 -3.03 -27.38
C LYS A 61 13.60 -1.81 -27.52
N LEU A 62 13.18 -0.67 -27.00
CA LEU A 62 13.99 0.56 -26.98
C LEU A 62 15.33 0.33 -26.27
N ALA A 63 15.33 -0.30 -25.11
CA ALA A 63 16.54 -0.61 -24.36
C ALA A 63 17.49 -1.53 -25.16
N LYS A 64 16.97 -2.62 -25.78
CA LYS A 64 17.75 -3.50 -26.65
C LYS A 64 18.37 -2.74 -27.81
N ASP A 65 17.57 -1.94 -28.53
CA ASP A 65 18.01 -1.15 -29.69
C ASP A 65 19.04 -0.07 -29.30
N SER A 66 19.02 0.38 -28.04
CA SER A 66 19.96 1.36 -27.46
C SER A 66 21.23 0.73 -26.87
N GLY A 67 21.41 -0.59 -27.01
CA GLY A 67 22.62 -1.30 -26.60
C GLY A 67 22.70 -1.64 -25.10
N HIS A 68 21.57 -1.74 -24.39
CA HIS A 68 21.58 -2.30 -23.06
C HIS A 68 21.95 -3.79 -23.10
N SER A 69 22.82 -4.23 -22.19
CA SER A 69 23.28 -5.62 -22.12
C SER A 69 22.21 -6.60 -21.63
N GLN A 70 21.28 -6.12 -20.81
CA GLN A 70 20.19 -6.90 -20.20
C GLN A 70 18.85 -6.16 -20.32
N PRO A 71 17.70 -6.87 -20.26
CA PRO A 71 16.39 -6.25 -20.16
C PRO A 71 16.28 -5.30 -18.97
N LEU A 72 15.38 -4.32 -19.08
CA LEU A 72 15.07 -3.38 -18.00
C LEU A 72 14.42 -4.11 -16.82
N SER A 73 14.76 -3.70 -15.60
CA SER A 73 13.90 -3.98 -14.45
C SER A 73 12.66 -3.10 -14.54
N ILE A 74 11.47 -3.71 -14.49
CA ILE A 74 10.19 -3.02 -14.51
C ILE A 74 9.54 -3.17 -13.13
N GLY A 75 9.61 -2.08 -12.35
CA GLY A 75 9.14 -2.02 -10.99
C GLY A 75 7.70 -1.51 -10.86
N ILE A 76 7.05 -1.87 -9.75
CA ILE A 76 5.72 -1.39 -9.40
C ILE A 76 5.47 -1.47 -7.89
N ASP A 77 4.71 -0.50 -7.34
CA ASP A 77 4.12 -0.63 -6.02
C ASP A 77 2.84 -1.45 -6.09
N GLN A 78 2.92 -2.70 -5.65
CA GLN A 78 1.80 -3.64 -5.62
C GLN A 78 1.81 -4.40 -4.29
N GLU A 79 1.30 -3.75 -3.24
CA GLU A 79 1.16 -4.32 -1.90
C GLU A 79 -0.14 -5.11 -1.74
N ASN A 80 -1.07 -4.95 -2.69
CA ASN A 80 -2.50 -5.28 -2.62
C ASN A 80 -3.27 -4.34 -1.65
N GLY A 81 -4.57 -4.58 -1.44
CA GLY A 81 -5.40 -3.67 -0.64
C GLY A 81 -5.43 -2.25 -1.22
N LEU A 82 -5.11 -1.26 -0.39
CA LEU A 82 -5.15 0.16 -0.77
C LEU A 82 -3.97 0.59 -1.63
N CYS A 83 -2.77 0.00 -1.43
CA CYS A 83 -1.58 0.30 -2.23
C CYS A 83 -1.40 -0.72 -3.35
N ALA A 84 -2.16 -0.55 -4.43
CA ALA A 84 -2.28 -1.53 -5.49
C ALA A 84 -2.34 -0.84 -6.87
N ALA A 85 -1.18 -0.46 -7.41
CA ALA A 85 -1.12 0.25 -8.68
C ALA A 85 -1.60 -0.61 -9.86
N PHE A 86 -1.38 -1.92 -9.79
CA PHE A 86 -1.74 -2.87 -10.85
C PHE A 86 -3.20 -3.37 -10.75
N SER A 87 -3.86 -3.24 -9.59
CA SER A 87 -5.21 -3.76 -9.41
C SER A 87 -6.25 -3.00 -10.24
N SER A 88 -7.24 -3.74 -10.75
CA SER A 88 -8.36 -3.17 -11.50
C SER A 88 -9.20 -2.21 -10.65
N THR A 89 -9.62 -1.12 -11.27
CA THR A 89 -10.49 -0.09 -10.67
C THR A 89 -11.73 0.10 -11.53
N SER A 90 -12.54 1.11 -11.24
CA SER A 90 -13.65 1.51 -12.13
C SER A 90 -13.17 2.05 -13.47
N ARG A 91 -11.90 2.44 -13.60
CA ARG A 91 -11.31 3.08 -14.80
C ARG A 91 -10.25 2.20 -15.49
N THR A 92 -9.75 1.18 -14.84
CA THR A 92 -8.67 0.33 -15.35
C THR A 92 -9.06 -1.14 -15.30
N ASP A 93 -8.71 -1.90 -16.34
CA ASP A 93 -8.85 -3.35 -16.39
C ASP A 93 -7.47 -4.01 -16.42
N ALA A 94 -6.81 -4.04 -15.26
CA ALA A 94 -5.47 -4.61 -15.11
C ALA A 94 -5.52 -5.92 -14.28
N GLY A 95 -4.87 -5.96 -13.14
CA GLY A 95 -4.82 -7.14 -12.27
C GLY A 95 -6.04 -7.31 -11.37
N THR A 96 -6.13 -8.46 -10.76
CA THR A 96 -7.15 -8.78 -9.74
C THR A 96 -6.86 -8.01 -8.46
N GLN A 97 -7.90 -7.42 -7.86
CA GLN A 97 -7.81 -6.82 -6.52
C GLN A 97 -7.81 -7.93 -5.47
N PHE A 98 -6.75 -8.00 -4.67
CA PHE A 98 -6.64 -8.89 -3.51
C PHE A 98 -6.61 -8.09 -2.21
N PRO A 99 -6.91 -8.72 -1.04
CA PRO A 99 -6.78 -8.07 0.26
C PRO A 99 -5.35 -7.61 0.54
N GLY A 100 -5.24 -6.47 1.24
CA GLY A 100 -3.97 -5.89 1.70
C GLY A 100 -3.36 -6.59 2.90
N ALA A 101 -2.23 -6.06 3.35
CA ALA A 101 -1.38 -6.69 4.36
C ALA A 101 -2.12 -6.96 5.68
N MET A 102 -2.78 -5.98 6.28
CA MET A 102 -3.47 -6.17 7.57
C MET A 102 -4.63 -7.16 7.44
N ALA A 103 -5.40 -7.10 6.35
CA ALA A 103 -6.47 -8.05 6.07
C ALA A 103 -5.92 -9.49 5.95
N LEU A 104 -4.78 -9.67 5.27
CA LEU A 104 -4.09 -10.95 5.20
C LEU A 104 -3.55 -11.39 6.56
N GLY A 105 -2.94 -10.49 7.34
CA GLY A 105 -2.46 -10.76 8.69
C GLY A 105 -3.56 -11.32 9.60
N PHE A 106 -4.75 -10.74 9.52
CA PHE A 106 -5.91 -11.21 10.29
C PHE A 106 -6.50 -12.55 9.81
N THR A 107 -6.11 -13.06 8.65
CA THR A 107 -6.43 -14.46 8.28
C THR A 107 -5.72 -15.46 9.19
N GLY A 108 -4.57 -15.08 9.76
CA GLY A 108 -3.71 -15.94 10.57
C GLY A 108 -2.99 -17.01 9.73
N SER A 109 -2.97 -16.90 8.39
CA SER A 109 -2.36 -17.90 7.50
C SER A 109 -1.37 -17.26 6.52
N PRO A 110 -0.06 -17.37 6.79
CA PRO A 110 0.97 -17.00 5.84
C PRO A 110 0.86 -17.73 4.49
N GLU A 111 0.34 -18.97 4.48
CA GLU A 111 0.15 -19.76 3.26
C GLU A 111 -0.90 -19.13 2.33
N VAL A 112 -1.94 -18.51 2.90
CA VAL A 112 -2.94 -17.73 2.12
C VAL A 112 -2.26 -16.51 1.51
N ALA A 113 -1.43 -15.79 2.28
CA ALA A 113 -0.70 -14.63 1.80
C ALA A 113 0.30 -15.01 0.68
N GLN A 114 0.99 -16.14 0.81
CA GLN A 114 1.87 -16.67 -0.24
C GLN A 114 1.12 -16.94 -1.54
N LYS A 115 -0.05 -17.59 -1.46
CA LYS A 115 -0.90 -17.87 -2.63
C LYS A 115 -1.41 -16.58 -3.28
N VAL A 116 -1.83 -15.60 -2.48
CA VAL A 116 -2.23 -14.26 -2.96
C VAL A 116 -1.08 -13.60 -3.72
N ALA A 117 0.12 -13.59 -3.12
CA ALA A 117 1.30 -12.98 -3.74
C ALA A 117 1.70 -13.71 -5.05
N ASN A 118 1.64 -15.04 -5.09
CA ASN A 118 1.86 -15.81 -6.31
C ASN A 118 0.81 -15.46 -7.39
N SER A 119 -0.47 -15.40 -7.05
CA SER A 119 -1.55 -15.03 -7.96
C SER A 119 -1.37 -13.64 -8.55
N THR A 120 -1.07 -12.65 -7.70
CA THR A 120 -0.74 -11.28 -8.12
C THR A 120 0.51 -11.26 -9.01
N GLY A 121 1.56 -11.98 -8.60
CA GLY A 121 2.83 -12.09 -9.33
C GLY A 121 2.67 -12.69 -10.72
N ARG A 122 1.86 -13.72 -10.89
CA ARG A 122 1.55 -14.33 -12.20
C ARG A 122 0.90 -13.33 -13.16
N GLU A 123 -0.07 -12.55 -12.70
CA GLU A 123 -0.69 -11.49 -13.53
C GLU A 123 0.31 -10.39 -13.88
N MET A 124 1.13 -9.94 -12.92
CA MET A 124 2.20 -8.96 -13.16
C MET A 124 3.23 -9.48 -14.19
N ARG A 125 3.62 -10.75 -14.08
CA ARG A 125 4.56 -11.37 -15.02
C ARG A 125 4.04 -11.40 -16.45
N LEU A 126 2.74 -11.65 -16.64
CA LEU A 126 2.08 -11.58 -17.94
C LEU A 126 2.08 -10.16 -18.52
N ALA A 127 2.01 -9.13 -17.69
CA ALA A 127 2.15 -7.75 -18.11
C ALA A 127 3.59 -7.37 -18.49
N GLY A 128 4.59 -8.16 -18.06
CA GLY A 128 6.01 -7.87 -18.27
C GLY A 128 6.70 -7.18 -17.07
N ILE A 129 5.99 -7.01 -15.94
CA ILE A 129 6.56 -6.54 -14.68
C ILE A 129 7.44 -7.66 -14.11
N ASN A 130 8.57 -7.29 -13.49
CA ASN A 130 9.54 -8.24 -12.95
C ASN A 130 10.09 -7.85 -11.57
N TRP A 131 9.69 -6.69 -11.01
CA TRP A 131 10.08 -6.22 -9.69
C TRP A 131 8.89 -5.62 -8.95
N ALA A 132 8.52 -6.14 -7.79
CA ALA A 132 7.49 -5.59 -6.93
C ALA A 132 8.11 -4.94 -5.69
N TYR A 133 7.75 -3.69 -5.41
CA TYR A 133 8.12 -3.03 -4.15
C TYR A 133 7.14 -3.48 -3.06
N SER A 134 7.24 -4.74 -2.72
CA SER A 134 6.43 -5.51 -1.77
C SER A 134 7.24 -6.75 -1.34
N PRO A 135 7.11 -7.23 -0.09
CA PRO A 135 6.15 -6.85 0.95
C PRO A 135 6.56 -5.65 1.80
N VAL A 136 5.56 -5.03 2.45
CA VAL A 136 5.79 -4.10 3.57
C VAL A 136 6.24 -4.92 4.78
N ALA A 137 7.44 -4.64 5.29
CA ALA A 137 8.03 -5.33 6.43
C ALA A 137 7.95 -4.50 7.73
N ASP A 138 7.29 -3.35 7.66
CA ASP A 138 7.07 -2.48 8.82
C ASP A 138 6.13 -3.14 9.82
N VAL A 139 6.52 -3.16 11.09
CA VAL A 139 5.67 -3.59 12.20
C VAL A 139 4.82 -2.41 12.65
N ASN A 140 3.49 -2.52 12.67
CA ASN A 140 2.61 -1.42 13.08
C ASN A 140 2.63 -1.24 14.60
N SER A 141 3.78 -0.84 15.14
CA SER A 141 4.01 -0.69 16.58
C SER A 141 3.34 0.55 17.19
N ASP A 142 2.90 1.50 16.37
CA ASP A 142 2.07 2.63 16.76
C ASP A 142 0.76 2.68 15.98
N PRO A 143 -0.39 2.47 16.64
CA PRO A 143 -1.71 2.55 15.99
C PRO A 143 -2.04 3.89 15.34
N ARG A 144 -1.35 4.97 15.76
CA ARG A 144 -1.55 6.32 15.23
C ARG A 144 -0.77 6.58 13.93
N ASN A 145 0.00 5.60 13.46
CA ASN A 145 0.80 5.75 12.25
C ASN A 145 -0.11 6.03 11.03
N PRO A 146 0.03 7.20 10.38
CA PRO A 146 -0.84 7.57 9.26
C PRO A 146 -0.41 6.96 7.92
N VAL A 147 0.83 6.44 7.83
CA VAL A 147 1.44 5.99 6.57
C VAL A 147 1.40 4.48 6.43
N ILE A 148 1.75 3.76 7.48
CA ILE A 148 1.83 2.30 7.47
C ILE A 148 0.46 1.69 7.81
N GLY A 149 -0.01 1.81 9.04
CA GLY A 149 -1.34 1.35 9.44
C GLY A 149 -1.70 0.00 8.82
N VAL A 150 -2.76 -0.01 8.00
CA VAL A 150 -3.27 -1.24 7.34
C VAL A 150 -2.36 -1.81 6.26
N ARG A 151 -1.29 -1.13 5.88
CA ARG A 151 -0.24 -1.66 4.99
C ARG A 151 0.70 -2.65 5.70
N SER A 152 0.69 -2.71 7.05
CA SER A 152 1.41 -3.72 7.82
C SER A 152 0.59 -4.99 8.01
N TYR A 153 1.25 -6.14 8.13
CA TYR A 153 0.61 -7.43 8.47
C TYR A 153 0.18 -7.51 9.94
N GLY A 154 0.52 -6.51 10.77
CA GLY A 154 0.10 -6.42 12.18
C GLY A 154 1.14 -5.82 13.09
N GLU A 155 0.96 -6.07 14.41
CA GLU A 155 1.74 -5.47 15.48
C GLU A 155 2.79 -6.43 16.07
N ASP A 156 2.63 -7.74 15.89
CA ASP A 156 3.58 -8.75 16.38
C ASP A 156 4.72 -8.95 15.37
N PRO A 157 5.99 -8.65 15.75
CA PRO A 157 7.11 -8.69 14.82
C PRO A 157 7.36 -10.07 14.20
N LYS A 158 7.09 -11.16 14.94
CA LYS A 158 7.30 -12.52 14.45
C LYS A 158 6.22 -12.93 13.46
N SER A 159 4.98 -12.54 13.73
CA SER A 159 3.87 -12.71 12.79
C SER A 159 4.15 -11.94 11.49
N VAL A 160 4.51 -10.65 11.59
CA VAL A 160 4.88 -9.83 10.43
C VAL A 160 6.01 -10.49 9.64
N ALA A 161 7.06 -10.99 10.29
CA ALA A 161 8.17 -11.69 9.63
C ALA A 161 7.71 -12.92 8.83
N SER A 162 6.78 -13.72 9.39
CA SER A 162 6.22 -14.89 8.71
C SER A 162 5.43 -14.51 7.45
N PHE A 163 4.60 -13.47 7.52
CA PHE A 163 3.85 -12.96 6.38
C PHE A 163 4.74 -12.33 5.31
N VAL A 164 5.74 -11.53 5.72
CA VAL A 164 6.74 -10.93 4.83
C VAL A 164 7.45 -12.01 4.02
N GLN A 165 7.90 -13.08 4.66
CA GLN A 165 8.56 -14.19 3.95
C GLN A 165 7.60 -14.91 3.01
N ALA A 166 6.39 -15.21 3.46
CA ALA A 166 5.40 -15.90 2.64
C ALA A 166 5.05 -15.11 1.36
N VAL A 167 4.88 -13.79 1.49
CA VAL A 167 4.62 -12.91 0.34
C VAL A 167 5.83 -12.84 -0.59
N SER A 168 7.04 -12.73 -0.03
CA SER A 168 8.28 -12.77 -0.82
C SER A 168 8.37 -14.07 -1.61
N ASP A 169 8.17 -15.23 -0.97
CA ASP A 169 8.20 -16.54 -1.61
C ASP A 169 7.14 -16.65 -2.72
N GLY A 170 5.93 -16.12 -2.47
CA GLY A 170 4.87 -16.08 -3.46
C GLY A 170 5.24 -15.29 -4.72
N LEU A 171 5.80 -14.10 -4.56
CA LEU A 171 6.28 -13.24 -5.67
C LEU A 171 7.44 -13.90 -6.41
N VAL A 172 8.45 -14.39 -5.69
CA VAL A 172 9.63 -15.03 -6.27
C VAL A 172 9.23 -16.27 -7.06
N SER A 173 8.32 -17.10 -6.55
CA SER A 173 7.81 -18.28 -7.28
C SER A 173 7.04 -17.94 -8.56
N ALA A 174 6.51 -16.72 -8.66
CA ALA A 174 5.89 -16.19 -9.88
C ALA A 174 6.91 -15.53 -10.84
N GLY A 175 8.20 -15.49 -10.50
CA GLY A 175 9.25 -14.86 -11.29
C GLY A 175 9.31 -13.33 -11.13
N ILE A 176 8.87 -12.80 -9.99
CA ILE A 176 8.90 -11.38 -9.62
C ILE A 176 9.90 -11.18 -8.48
N ALA A 177 10.88 -10.30 -8.65
CA ALA A 177 11.74 -9.88 -7.56
C ALA A 177 10.90 -9.18 -6.48
N SER A 178 10.96 -9.65 -5.24
CA SER A 178 10.32 -8.98 -4.10
C SER A 178 11.26 -7.95 -3.46
N CYS A 179 10.67 -6.97 -2.75
CA CYS A 179 11.40 -5.89 -2.09
C CYS A 179 10.79 -5.59 -0.72
N ALA A 180 11.46 -6.00 0.36
CA ALA A 180 10.99 -5.66 1.71
C ALA A 180 11.21 -4.17 2.01
N LYS A 181 10.20 -3.51 2.60
CA LYS A 181 10.20 -2.06 2.85
C LYS A 181 9.46 -1.69 4.14
N HIS A 182 9.81 -0.59 4.78
CA HIS A 182 10.80 0.43 4.46
C HIS A 182 11.92 0.36 5.51
N PHE A 183 13.08 -0.18 5.14
CA PHE A 183 14.19 -0.39 6.07
C PHE A 183 14.69 0.93 6.69
N PRO A 184 14.99 0.98 8.01
CA PRO A 184 15.01 -0.12 9.00
C PRO A 184 13.68 -0.36 9.74
N GLY A 185 12.55 0.16 9.26
CA GLY A 185 11.20 0.02 9.82
C GLY A 185 10.55 1.38 10.05
N HIS A 186 9.34 1.58 9.48
CA HIS A 186 8.59 2.84 9.48
C HIS A 186 7.33 2.77 10.39
N GLY A 187 7.14 1.68 11.14
CA GLY A 187 5.91 1.45 11.89
C GLY A 187 5.72 2.30 13.15
N ASP A 188 6.79 2.83 13.72
CA ASP A 188 6.79 3.68 14.93
C ASP A 188 6.94 5.16 14.58
N THR A 189 6.03 5.70 13.77
CA THR A 189 6.04 7.12 13.39
C THR A 189 4.65 7.74 13.50
N HIS A 190 4.59 9.02 13.87
CA HIS A 190 3.36 9.81 13.95
C HIS A 190 3.27 10.88 12.86
N VAL A 191 4.26 10.96 11.99
CA VAL A 191 4.37 11.95 10.92
C VAL A 191 4.45 11.23 9.59
N ASP A 192 3.71 11.73 8.61
CA ASP A 192 3.78 11.22 7.24
C ASP A 192 5.07 11.70 6.57
N SER A 193 5.88 10.74 6.09
CA SER A 193 7.14 11.01 5.38
C SER A 193 6.95 11.73 4.03
N HIS A 194 5.73 11.75 3.50
CA HIS A 194 5.39 12.57 2.33
C HIS A 194 5.25 14.06 2.68
N LEU A 195 5.04 14.40 3.96
CA LEU A 195 4.84 15.76 4.43
C LEU A 195 6.04 16.33 5.18
N ALA A 196 6.77 15.50 5.92
CA ALA A 196 7.95 15.91 6.69
C ALA A 196 8.81 14.68 7.01
N LEU A 197 10.04 14.88 7.50
CA LEU A 197 10.95 13.82 7.94
C LEU A 197 10.47 13.23 9.28
N PRO A 198 9.95 11.97 9.32
CA PRO A 198 9.58 11.30 10.56
C PRO A 198 10.81 11.02 11.42
N VAL A 199 10.64 11.05 12.74
CA VAL A 199 11.72 10.75 13.70
C VAL A 199 11.36 9.58 14.57
N ILE A 200 12.20 8.54 14.56
CA ILE A 200 12.10 7.36 15.42
C ILE A 200 13.11 7.49 16.55
N THR A 201 12.64 7.41 17.79
CA THR A 201 13.45 7.60 19.00
C THR A 201 13.90 6.30 19.65
N LYS A 202 13.58 5.14 19.07
CA LYS A 202 14.03 3.83 19.54
C LYS A 202 15.54 3.66 19.35
N ASP A 203 16.20 3.10 20.36
CA ASP A 203 17.59 2.67 20.26
C ASP A 203 17.73 1.36 19.47
N LEU A 204 18.98 0.97 19.19
CA LEU A 204 19.26 -0.25 18.41
C LEU A 204 18.67 -1.51 19.06
N ALA A 205 18.74 -1.63 20.39
CA ALA A 205 18.24 -2.82 21.10
C ALA A 205 16.72 -2.99 20.90
N LYS A 206 15.95 -1.90 21.02
CA LYS A 206 14.50 -1.90 20.77
C LYS A 206 14.17 -2.17 19.31
N LEU A 207 14.94 -1.61 18.37
CA LEU A 207 14.76 -1.90 16.95
C LEU A 207 15.04 -3.38 16.63
N GLU A 208 16.02 -4.00 17.28
CA GLU A 208 16.32 -5.42 17.13
C GLU A 208 15.22 -6.34 17.66
N GLU A 209 14.46 -5.90 18.66
CA GLU A 209 13.33 -6.63 19.23
C GLU A 209 12.04 -6.50 18.39
N THR A 210 11.93 -5.45 17.58
CA THR A 210 10.69 -5.12 16.86
C THR A 210 10.93 -4.91 15.35
N GLU A 211 11.32 -3.72 14.94
CA GLU A 211 11.35 -3.31 13.53
C GLU A 211 12.31 -4.14 12.67
N LEU A 212 13.46 -4.57 13.21
CA LEU A 212 14.45 -5.34 12.47
C LEU A 212 14.13 -6.84 12.38
N VAL A 213 13.18 -7.36 13.15
CA VAL A 213 12.83 -8.79 13.14
C VAL A 213 12.37 -9.26 11.76
N PRO A 214 11.41 -8.62 11.07
CA PRO A 214 10.98 -9.03 9.73
C PRO A 214 12.09 -8.94 8.69
N PHE A 215 12.90 -7.88 8.74
CA PHE A 215 14.03 -7.72 7.81
C PHE A 215 15.10 -8.77 8.00
N ARG A 216 15.50 -9.05 9.24
CA ARG A 216 16.46 -10.10 9.56
C ARG A 216 15.99 -11.47 9.07
N PHE A 217 14.71 -11.76 9.27
CA PHE A 217 14.11 -13.02 8.81
C PHE A 217 14.13 -13.12 7.29
N ALA A 218 13.70 -12.06 6.58
CA ALA A 218 13.69 -12.01 5.12
C ALA A 218 15.12 -12.10 4.52
N ILE A 219 16.11 -11.43 5.13
CA ILE A 219 17.52 -11.50 4.72
C ILE A 219 18.04 -12.93 4.83
N THR A 220 17.79 -13.59 5.97
CA THR A 220 18.21 -14.97 6.21
C THR A 220 17.62 -15.95 5.20
N ASN A 221 16.42 -15.65 4.69
CA ASN A 221 15.72 -16.48 3.71
C ASN A 221 15.90 -16.00 2.26
N GLY A 222 16.86 -15.09 2.00
CA GLY A 222 17.30 -14.77 0.65
C GLY A 222 16.43 -13.79 -0.13
N ILE A 223 15.80 -12.82 0.53
CA ILE A 223 15.02 -11.78 -0.16
C ILE A 223 15.87 -11.06 -1.23
N PRO A 224 15.35 -10.86 -2.47
CA PRO A 224 16.13 -10.29 -3.58
C PRO A 224 16.50 -8.82 -3.38
N SER A 225 15.62 -8.01 -2.81
CA SER A 225 15.88 -6.58 -2.64
C SER A 225 15.26 -6.02 -1.36
N ILE A 226 15.80 -4.89 -0.91
CA ILE A 226 15.30 -4.12 0.25
C ILE A 226 15.24 -2.65 -0.13
N MET A 227 14.14 -1.98 0.23
CA MET A 227 13.97 -0.55 0.06
C MET A 227 14.24 0.17 1.37
N THR A 228 15.14 1.18 1.33
CA THR A 228 15.39 2.07 2.48
C THR A 228 14.39 3.21 2.53
N GLY A 229 13.83 3.48 3.70
CA GLY A 229 12.84 4.52 3.89
C GLY A 229 13.43 5.89 4.30
N HIS A 230 12.57 6.91 4.29
CA HIS A 230 12.93 8.29 4.63
C HIS A 230 12.49 8.63 6.06
N MET A 231 13.22 8.14 7.07
CA MET A 231 13.03 8.48 8.48
C MET A 231 14.38 8.77 9.14
N ALA A 232 14.39 9.66 10.12
CA ALA A 232 15.56 9.92 10.98
C ALA A 232 15.51 9.02 12.21
N LEU A 233 16.64 8.43 12.57
CA LEU A 233 16.80 7.59 13.76
C LEU A 233 18.03 8.05 14.60
N PRO A 234 17.95 9.22 15.27
CA PRO A 234 19.11 9.79 15.93
C PRO A 234 19.84 8.86 16.92
N PRO A 235 19.14 8.04 17.77
CA PRO A 235 19.81 7.10 18.63
C PRO A 235 20.57 6.00 17.88
N LEU A 236 20.00 5.50 16.78
CA LEU A 236 20.63 4.50 15.92
C LEU A 236 21.86 5.07 15.21
N ILE A 237 21.74 6.26 14.60
CA ILE A 237 22.84 6.93 13.88
C ILE A 237 24.00 7.18 14.85
N THR A 238 23.70 7.66 16.06
CA THR A 238 24.71 7.87 17.11
C THR A 238 25.42 6.56 17.49
N ALA A 239 24.69 5.48 17.65
CA ALA A 239 25.25 4.16 18.00
C ALA A 239 26.10 3.56 16.87
N LEU A 240 25.80 3.86 15.62
CA LEU A 240 26.56 3.39 14.45
C LEU A 240 27.81 4.24 14.17
N GLY A 241 27.78 5.53 14.50
CA GLY A 241 28.94 6.43 14.47
C GLY A 241 29.55 6.70 13.09
N ALA A 242 28.79 6.49 12.02
CA ALA A 242 29.29 6.62 10.64
C ALA A 242 28.89 7.91 9.94
N ASP A 243 27.88 8.60 10.46
CA ASP A 243 27.33 9.82 9.91
C ASP A 243 27.51 10.98 10.89
N SER A 244 27.86 12.16 10.40
CA SER A 244 28.04 13.38 11.22
C SER A 244 26.71 14.05 11.56
N ASP A 245 25.71 13.91 10.68
CA ASP A 245 24.34 14.40 10.90
C ASP A 245 23.51 13.30 11.54
N ILE A 246 23.17 13.46 12.82
CA ILE A 246 22.36 12.46 13.56
C ILE A 246 20.89 12.41 13.09
N ARG A 247 20.43 13.39 12.31
CA ARG A 247 19.08 13.44 11.73
C ARG A 247 19.05 13.06 10.26
N ILE A 248 20.16 12.57 9.72
CA ILE A 248 20.22 12.10 8.34
C ILE A 248 19.12 11.02 8.10
N PRO A 249 18.35 11.10 7.01
CA PRO A 249 17.39 10.07 6.65
C PRO A 249 18.08 8.71 6.46
N ALA A 250 17.43 7.62 6.87
CA ALA A 250 17.97 6.26 6.78
C ALA A 250 18.44 5.91 5.36
N SER A 251 17.70 6.33 4.33
CA SER A 251 18.04 6.14 2.92
C SER A 251 19.34 6.83 2.47
N LEU A 252 19.78 7.86 3.18
CA LEU A 252 21.01 8.62 2.90
C LEU A 252 22.16 8.27 3.86
N SER A 253 21.90 7.44 4.87
CA SER A 253 22.82 7.12 5.95
C SER A 253 23.73 5.93 5.60
N LYS A 254 25.04 6.15 5.64
CA LYS A 254 26.03 5.08 5.54
C LYS A 254 25.94 4.11 6.73
N GLY A 255 25.67 4.62 7.92
CA GLY A 255 25.45 3.81 9.11
C GLY A 255 24.32 2.80 8.90
N VAL A 256 23.19 3.25 8.37
CA VAL A 256 22.02 2.38 8.14
C VAL A 256 22.25 1.43 6.97
N THR A 257 22.62 1.92 5.80
CA THR A 257 22.68 1.10 4.58
C THR A 257 23.92 0.20 4.55
N THR A 258 25.10 0.73 4.86
CA THR A 258 26.32 -0.07 4.82
C THR A 258 26.53 -0.84 6.13
N ILE A 259 26.62 -0.15 7.27
CA ILE A 259 27.03 -0.82 8.52
C ILE A 259 25.91 -1.72 9.04
N LEU A 260 24.68 -1.22 9.17
CA LEU A 260 23.60 -2.05 9.71
C LEU A 260 23.12 -3.09 8.70
N LEU A 261 22.70 -2.69 7.50
CA LEU A 261 22.06 -3.61 6.56
C LEU A 261 23.07 -4.58 5.91
N ARG A 262 24.18 -4.05 5.36
CA ARG A 262 25.15 -4.89 4.65
C ARG A 262 26.05 -5.70 5.56
N GLU A 263 26.66 -5.03 6.56
CA GLU A 263 27.70 -5.66 7.39
C GLU A 263 27.10 -6.43 8.55
N LYS A 264 26.24 -5.80 9.39
CA LYS A 264 25.69 -6.47 10.58
C LYS A 264 24.60 -7.48 10.26
N LEU A 265 23.65 -7.14 9.37
CA LEU A 265 22.56 -8.04 8.96
C LEU A 265 22.94 -8.95 7.79
N GLY A 266 24.07 -8.68 7.11
CA GLY A 266 24.63 -9.55 6.07
C GLY A 266 23.87 -9.53 4.74
N PHE A 267 23.09 -8.50 4.44
CA PHE A 267 22.30 -8.43 3.20
C PHE A 267 23.20 -8.35 1.96
N LYS A 268 22.94 -9.22 0.97
CA LYS A 268 23.73 -9.34 -0.27
C LYS A 268 22.97 -8.95 -1.53
N GLY A 269 21.65 -8.74 -1.43
CA GLY A 269 20.81 -8.38 -2.57
C GLY A 269 20.85 -6.89 -2.92
N VAL A 270 19.93 -6.44 -3.77
CA VAL A 270 19.82 -5.05 -4.24
C VAL A 270 19.20 -4.16 -3.18
N VAL A 271 19.84 -3.04 -2.86
CA VAL A 271 19.26 -1.96 -2.04
C VAL A 271 18.75 -0.86 -2.97
N VAL A 272 17.47 -0.56 -2.87
CA VAL A 272 16.83 0.57 -3.56
C VAL A 272 16.36 1.61 -2.54
N THR A 273 16.43 2.90 -2.87
CA THR A 273 15.84 3.93 -2.01
C THR A 273 14.33 4.02 -2.22
N ASP A 274 13.60 4.53 -1.25
CA ASP A 274 12.28 5.14 -1.51
C ASP A 274 12.44 6.36 -2.41
N CYS A 275 11.33 6.91 -2.92
CA CYS A 275 11.35 8.01 -3.89
C CYS A 275 11.96 9.29 -3.31
N LEU A 276 13.08 9.76 -3.88
CA LEU A 276 13.76 10.97 -3.40
C LEU A 276 12.95 12.26 -3.58
N GLU A 277 11.86 12.23 -4.36
CA GLU A 277 10.97 13.39 -4.51
C GLU A 277 10.03 13.62 -3.32
N MET A 278 10.03 12.70 -2.33
CA MET A 278 9.30 12.92 -1.07
C MET A 278 9.90 14.11 -0.30
N ASN A 279 9.05 14.93 0.33
CA ASN A 279 9.47 16.18 0.99
C ASN A 279 10.57 15.97 2.03
N ALA A 280 10.58 14.81 2.70
CA ALA A 280 11.63 14.41 3.63
C ALA A 280 13.07 14.54 3.04
N ILE A 281 13.22 14.40 1.74
CA ILE A 281 14.50 14.50 1.02
C ILE A 281 14.56 15.77 0.17
N SER A 282 13.53 16.00 -0.67
CA SER A 282 13.56 17.06 -1.69
C SER A 282 13.71 18.46 -1.08
N GLU A 283 13.07 18.71 0.07
CA GLU A 283 13.13 20.02 0.74
C GLU A 283 14.37 20.20 1.63
N GLY A 284 14.92 19.08 2.19
CA GLY A 284 16.04 19.15 3.12
C GLY A 284 17.42 19.04 2.46
N TYR A 285 17.57 18.08 1.56
CA TYR A 285 18.87 17.70 0.95
C TYR A 285 18.95 18.05 -0.54
N GLY A 286 17.80 18.11 -1.22
CA GLY A 286 17.72 18.25 -2.67
C GLY A 286 17.96 16.94 -3.41
N ILE A 287 17.44 16.85 -4.63
CA ILE A 287 17.41 15.58 -5.40
C ILE A 287 18.83 15.14 -5.85
N GLY A 288 19.60 16.04 -6.46
CA GLY A 288 20.95 15.70 -6.94
C GLY A 288 21.89 15.29 -5.82
N PRO A 289 22.10 16.13 -4.79
CA PRO A 289 22.90 15.75 -3.63
C PRO A 289 22.37 14.52 -2.90
N GLY A 290 21.06 14.38 -2.73
CA GLY A 290 20.41 13.20 -2.13
C GLY A 290 20.73 11.91 -2.89
N ALA A 291 20.73 11.92 -4.22
CA ALA A 291 21.10 10.77 -5.03
C ALA A 291 22.56 10.35 -4.80
N VAL A 292 23.48 11.32 -4.79
CA VAL A 292 24.91 11.06 -4.51
C VAL A 292 25.08 10.50 -3.08
N MET A 293 24.40 11.08 -2.08
CA MET A 293 24.47 10.61 -0.70
C MET A 293 23.95 9.19 -0.57
N ALA A 294 22.82 8.85 -1.21
CA ALA A 294 22.25 7.51 -1.18
C ALA A 294 23.20 6.46 -1.77
N LEU A 295 23.81 6.74 -2.92
CA LEU A 295 24.81 5.84 -3.54
C LEU A 295 26.05 5.69 -2.63
N ARG A 296 26.56 6.78 -2.07
CA ARG A 296 27.69 6.75 -1.10
C ARG A 296 27.34 6.03 0.20
N ALA A 297 26.07 6.05 0.59
CA ALA A 297 25.57 5.27 1.73
C ALA A 297 25.54 3.76 1.47
N GLY A 298 25.58 3.32 0.20
CA GLY A 298 25.62 1.91 -0.20
C GLY A 298 24.32 1.42 -0.86
N ALA A 299 23.40 2.33 -1.25
CA ALA A 299 22.28 1.99 -2.10
C ALA A 299 22.77 1.59 -3.51
N ASP A 300 22.14 0.59 -4.13
CA ASP A 300 22.46 0.16 -5.49
C ASP A 300 21.63 0.91 -6.52
N VAL A 301 20.38 1.23 -6.18
CA VAL A 301 19.44 1.88 -7.09
C VAL A 301 18.76 3.05 -6.37
N VAL A 302 18.73 4.19 -7.03
CA VAL A 302 18.07 5.41 -6.56
C VAL A 302 16.77 5.60 -7.31
N MET A 303 15.66 5.84 -6.57
CA MET A 303 14.32 5.99 -7.15
C MET A 303 13.91 7.46 -7.27
N ILE A 304 13.47 7.87 -8.48
CA ILE A 304 12.89 9.19 -8.77
C ILE A 304 11.71 9.02 -9.73
N CYS A 305 10.49 9.36 -9.29
CA CYS A 305 9.27 8.82 -9.87
C CYS A 305 8.52 9.76 -10.83
N HIS A 306 8.72 11.09 -10.74
CA HIS A 306 7.73 12.01 -11.30
C HIS A 306 8.30 13.00 -12.32
N LEU A 307 9.34 13.77 -11.98
CA LEU A 307 9.81 14.91 -12.76
C LEU A 307 11.12 14.63 -13.47
N MET A 308 11.13 14.81 -14.79
CA MET A 308 12.32 14.60 -15.60
C MET A 308 13.49 15.51 -15.18
N GLU A 309 13.21 16.74 -14.76
CA GLU A 309 14.23 17.66 -14.27
C GLU A 309 14.95 17.12 -13.02
N HIS A 310 14.25 16.45 -12.13
CA HIS A 310 14.83 15.79 -10.96
C HIS A 310 15.66 14.56 -11.35
N GLN A 311 15.18 13.80 -12.33
CA GLN A 311 15.89 12.62 -12.86
C GLN A 311 17.22 13.03 -13.50
N LEU A 312 17.22 14.09 -14.30
CA LEU A 312 18.43 14.64 -14.90
C LEU A 312 19.37 15.23 -13.85
N ALA A 313 18.85 15.99 -12.88
CA ALA A 313 19.67 16.57 -11.81
C ALA A 313 20.41 15.49 -11.00
N ALA A 314 19.75 14.34 -10.73
CA ALA A 314 20.37 13.21 -10.06
C ALA A 314 21.49 12.55 -10.88
N LEU A 315 21.25 12.32 -12.19
CA LEU A 315 22.26 11.78 -13.10
C LEU A 315 23.49 12.70 -13.20
N GLU A 316 23.27 13.99 -13.44
CA GLU A 316 24.34 14.99 -13.58
C GLU A 316 25.15 15.14 -12.27
N ALA A 317 24.48 15.17 -11.11
CA ALA A 317 25.17 15.19 -9.83
C ALA A 317 26.02 13.93 -9.60
N THR A 318 25.50 12.76 -10.00
CA THR A 318 26.23 11.49 -9.89
C THR A 318 27.42 11.44 -10.84
N TYR A 319 27.30 11.96 -12.06
CA TYR A 319 28.43 12.08 -12.99
C TYR A 319 29.53 12.97 -12.41
N ALA A 320 29.14 14.13 -11.88
CA ALA A 320 30.10 15.04 -11.23
C ALA A 320 30.78 14.42 -10.01
N ALA A 321 30.06 13.66 -9.21
CA ALA A 321 30.60 12.94 -8.05
C ALA A 321 31.57 11.82 -8.46
N ALA A 322 31.25 11.08 -9.53
CA ALA A 322 32.16 10.07 -10.10
C ALA A 322 33.44 10.71 -10.67
N GLU A 323 33.33 11.84 -11.36
CA GLU A 323 34.49 12.59 -11.89
C GLU A 323 35.43 13.07 -10.76
N LYS A 324 34.87 13.45 -9.62
CA LYS A 324 35.63 13.84 -8.43
C LYS A 324 36.16 12.66 -7.61
N GLY A 325 35.79 11.42 -7.97
CA GLY A 325 36.14 10.21 -7.21
C GLY A 325 35.35 10.00 -5.91
N GLU A 326 34.27 10.77 -5.71
CA GLU A 326 33.36 10.61 -4.54
C GLU A 326 32.54 9.31 -4.65
N ILE A 327 32.25 8.87 -5.87
CA ILE A 327 31.69 7.56 -6.21
C ILE A 327 32.79 6.80 -6.96
N GLY A 328 33.42 5.85 -6.27
CA GLY A 328 34.57 5.13 -6.81
C GLY A 328 34.17 3.96 -7.72
N PRO A 329 35.10 3.52 -8.62
CA PRO A 329 34.85 2.43 -9.56
C PRO A 329 34.60 1.07 -8.87
N ASP A 330 35.17 0.86 -7.68
CA ASP A 330 34.95 -0.38 -6.92
C ASP A 330 33.52 -0.49 -6.43
N PHE A 331 32.95 0.63 -5.94
CA PHE A 331 31.55 0.69 -5.57
C PHE A 331 30.64 0.41 -6.77
N LEU A 332 30.88 1.09 -7.89
CA LEU A 332 30.08 0.92 -9.11
C LEU A 332 30.09 -0.53 -9.59
N ARG A 333 31.26 -1.19 -9.64
CA ARG A 333 31.37 -2.60 -10.02
C ARG A 333 30.63 -3.54 -9.07
N ALA A 334 30.82 -3.37 -7.76
CA ALA A 334 30.16 -4.22 -6.78
C ALA A 334 28.63 -4.06 -6.76
N SER A 335 28.15 -2.84 -6.98
CA SER A 335 26.73 -2.53 -7.08
C SER A 335 26.13 -3.06 -8.39
N GLU A 336 26.81 -2.85 -9.52
CA GLU A 336 26.39 -3.40 -10.81
C GLU A 336 26.27 -4.93 -10.79
N GLU A 337 27.20 -5.63 -10.13
CA GLU A 337 27.13 -7.08 -9.97
C GLU A 337 25.85 -7.53 -9.26
N ARG A 338 25.43 -6.83 -8.20
CA ARG A 338 24.16 -7.12 -7.51
C ARG A 338 22.95 -6.85 -8.39
N ILE A 339 22.94 -5.70 -9.10
CA ILE A 339 21.88 -5.35 -10.06
C ILE A 339 21.81 -6.40 -11.17
N ARG A 340 22.95 -6.77 -11.75
CA ARG A 340 23.05 -7.78 -12.81
C ARG A 340 22.52 -9.13 -12.35
N SER A 341 22.93 -9.59 -11.17
CA SER A 341 22.48 -10.85 -10.60
C SER A 341 20.97 -10.89 -10.39
N MET A 342 20.36 -9.78 -9.92
CA MET A 342 18.91 -9.67 -9.79
C MET A 342 18.23 -9.69 -11.16
N LYS A 343 18.77 -8.98 -12.16
CA LYS A 343 18.23 -8.98 -13.53
C LYS A 343 18.32 -10.37 -14.17
N ASP A 344 19.43 -11.08 -14.00
CA ASP A 344 19.59 -12.46 -14.49
C ASP A 344 18.53 -13.40 -13.91
N ALA A 345 18.19 -13.23 -12.64
CA ALA A 345 17.20 -14.05 -11.98
C ALA A 345 15.74 -13.73 -12.38
N PHE A 346 15.41 -12.45 -12.63
CA PHE A 346 14.01 -12.02 -12.72
C PHE A 346 13.62 -11.31 -14.04
N CYS A 347 14.58 -10.66 -14.74
CA CYS A 347 14.23 -9.93 -15.97
C CYS A 347 14.17 -10.85 -17.21
N GLY A 348 14.83 -12.01 -17.16
CA GLY A 348 14.92 -12.93 -18.29
C GLY A 348 15.92 -12.45 -19.36
N ARG A 349 15.91 -13.13 -20.50
CA ARG A 349 16.72 -12.77 -21.67
C ARG A 349 15.88 -11.98 -22.66
N TRP A 350 16.52 -11.34 -23.64
CA TRP A 350 15.85 -10.54 -24.67
C TRP A 350 14.80 -11.35 -25.45
N GLU A 351 15.08 -12.63 -25.74
CA GLU A 351 14.17 -13.54 -26.42
C GLU A 351 12.90 -13.78 -25.58
N ASP A 352 13.08 -14.02 -24.27
CA ASP A 352 11.97 -14.28 -23.35
C ASP A 352 11.03 -13.06 -23.22
N VAL A 353 11.58 -11.85 -23.31
CA VAL A 353 10.84 -10.59 -23.10
C VAL A 353 10.19 -10.09 -24.41
N LEU A 354 10.89 -10.24 -25.56
CA LEU A 354 10.46 -9.65 -26.82
C LEU A 354 9.74 -10.62 -27.76
N GLU A 355 9.96 -11.94 -27.63
CA GLU A 355 9.41 -12.93 -28.58
C GLU A 355 8.23 -13.69 -28.01
N LYS A 356 8.08 -13.77 -26.69
CA LYS A 356 6.94 -14.47 -26.06
C LYS A 356 5.62 -13.80 -26.48
N PRO A 357 4.69 -14.55 -27.10
CA PRO A 357 3.42 -13.98 -27.51
C PRO A 357 2.54 -13.66 -26.30
N PHE A 358 1.74 -12.59 -26.40
CA PHE A 358 0.73 -12.25 -25.43
C PHE A 358 -0.52 -13.07 -25.66
N SER A 359 -0.95 -13.83 -24.65
CA SER A 359 -2.14 -14.69 -24.72
C SER A 359 -3.31 -14.09 -23.96
N ASN A 360 -4.31 -13.59 -24.70
CA ASN A 360 -5.57 -13.12 -24.09
C ASN A 360 -6.34 -14.25 -23.38
N GLU A 361 -6.25 -15.50 -23.86
CA GLU A 361 -6.90 -16.64 -23.26
C GLU A 361 -6.27 -17.00 -21.90
N GLU A 362 -4.94 -17.06 -21.83
CA GLU A 362 -4.22 -17.31 -20.57
C GLU A 362 -4.59 -16.27 -19.51
N ILE A 363 -4.61 -14.98 -19.89
CA ILE A 363 -4.99 -13.88 -18.99
C ILE A 363 -6.44 -14.02 -18.53
N SER A 364 -7.37 -14.28 -19.45
CA SER A 364 -8.79 -14.41 -19.09
C SER A 364 -9.03 -15.55 -18.11
N ASN A 365 -8.36 -16.69 -18.31
CA ASN A 365 -8.46 -17.84 -17.42
C ASN A 365 -7.86 -17.54 -16.04
N LEU A 366 -6.68 -16.95 -16.00
CA LEU A 366 -6.02 -16.56 -14.75
C LEU A 366 -6.83 -15.53 -13.97
N LYS A 367 -7.41 -14.51 -14.64
CA LYS A 367 -8.27 -13.51 -13.97
C LYS A 367 -9.54 -14.12 -13.39
N LYS A 368 -10.15 -15.11 -14.06
CA LYS A 368 -11.32 -15.84 -13.54
C LYS A 368 -10.97 -16.64 -12.29
N GLU A 369 -9.86 -17.38 -12.33
CA GLU A 369 -9.33 -18.14 -11.18
C GLU A 369 -9.06 -17.21 -10.01
N ASN A 370 -8.31 -16.12 -10.25
CA ASN A 370 -7.92 -15.16 -9.25
C ASN A 370 -9.11 -14.39 -8.65
N ALA A 371 -10.15 -14.06 -9.44
CA ALA A 371 -11.35 -13.40 -8.93
C ALA A 371 -12.11 -14.29 -7.93
N LEU A 372 -12.22 -15.59 -8.21
CA LEU A 372 -12.82 -16.54 -7.27
C LEU A 372 -12.00 -16.67 -6.00
N PHE A 373 -10.68 -16.79 -6.13
CA PHE A 373 -9.78 -16.90 -4.99
C PHE A 373 -9.78 -15.61 -4.16
N SER A 374 -9.73 -14.44 -4.79
CA SER A 374 -9.82 -13.14 -4.11
C SER A 374 -11.08 -13.05 -3.25
N LYS A 375 -12.24 -13.43 -3.79
CA LYS A 375 -13.49 -13.45 -3.03
C LYS A 375 -13.41 -14.36 -1.79
N GLN A 376 -12.78 -15.53 -1.91
CA GLN A 376 -12.57 -16.44 -0.77
C GLN A 376 -11.67 -15.80 0.29
N VAL A 377 -10.59 -15.11 -0.12
CA VAL A 377 -9.66 -14.47 0.82
C VAL A 377 -10.32 -13.28 1.52
N TYR A 378 -11.12 -12.45 0.82
CA TYR A 378 -11.91 -11.39 1.46
C TYR A 378 -12.88 -11.95 2.49
N ALA A 379 -13.56 -13.05 2.19
CA ALA A 379 -14.46 -13.69 3.14
C ALA A 379 -13.74 -14.21 4.40
N LEU A 380 -12.47 -14.66 4.26
CA LEU A 380 -11.63 -15.10 5.38
C LEU A 380 -11.09 -13.93 6.22
N SER A 381 -10.76 -12.81 5.59
CA SER A 381 -10.09 -11.69 6.26
C SER A 381 -11.07 -10.79 7.03
N ILE A 382 -12.28 -10.54 6.51
CA ILE A 382 -13.25 -9.65 7.12
C ILE A 382 -13.90 -10.32 8.32
N ARG A 383 -13.86 -9.65 9.49
CA ARG A 383 -14.29 -10.27 10.77
C ARG A 383 -15.11 -9.33 11.62
N TRP A 384 -16.03 -9.95 12.38
CA TRP A 384 -16.68 -9.29 13.48
C TRP A 384 -15.70 -9.13 14.65
N LEU A 385 -15.45 -7.91 15.08
CA LEU A 385 -14.66 -7.58 16.27
C LEU A 385 -15.50 -7.65 17.54
N SER A 386 -16.79 -7.29 17.44
CA SER A 386 -17.79 -7.52 18.49
C SER A 386 -19.07 -8.09 17.86
N ARG A 387 -19.73 -8.98 18.60
CA ARG A 387 -21.00 -9.61 18.21
C ARG A 387 -21.99 -9.57 19.35
N PRO A 388 -23.29 -9.42 19.08
CA PRO A 388 -24.32 -9.65 20.10
C PRO A 388 -24.29 -11.13 20.54
N LYS A 389 -24.85 -11.41 21.73
CA LYS A 389 -24.96 -12.79 22.25
C LYS A 389 -25.88 -13.68 21.41
N ASP A 390 -26.90 -13.09 20.78
CA ASP A 390 -27.81 -13.77 19.86
C ASP A 390 -27.45 -13.41 18.40
N ASP A 391 -26.98 -14.38 17.64
CA ASP A 391 -26.61 -14.20 16.21
C ASP A 391 -27.81 -13.72 15.36
N ARG A 392 -29.07 -13.95 15.79
CA ARG A 392 -30.27 -13.43 15.10
C ARG A 392 -30.36 -11.90 15.15
N GLU A 393 -29.78 -11.29 16.18
CA GLU A 393 -29.68 -9.84 16.28
C GLU A 393 -28.61 -9.24 15.37
N LEU A 394 -27.70 -10.07 14.86
CA LEU A 394 -26.56 -9.64 14.05
C LEU A 394 -26.97 -9.27 12.62
N TYR A 395 -27.86 -10.07 12.01
CA TYR A 395 -28.15 -9.94 10.59
C TYR A 395 -29.33 -9.02 10.29
N ILE A 396 -29.26 -8.32 9.14
CA ILE A 396 -30.34 -7.48 8.61
C ILE A 396 -31.22 -8.33 7.72
N SER A 397 -32.55 -8.17 7.83
CA SER A 397 -33.50 -8.81 6.92
C SER A 397 -33.50 -8.14 5.54
N ALA A 398 -33.63 -8.94 4.48
CA ALA A 398 -33.65 -8.46 3.09
C ALA A 398 -34.78 -7.48 2.74
N HIS A 399 -35.81 -7.38 3.58
CA HIS A 399 -36.96 -6.46 3.37
C HIS A 399 -36.95 -5.28 4.37
N SER A 400 -35.82 -5.05 5.03
CA SER A 400 -35.69 -3.93 5.97
C SER A 400 -35.45 -2.60 5.24
N ASP A 401 -35.99 -1.50 5.79
CA ASP A 401 -35.55 -0.16 5.43
C ASP A 401 -34.18 0.06 6.08
N VAL A 402 -33.15 0.26 5.29
CA VAL A 402 -31.77 0.36 5.79
C VAL A 402 -31.21 1.75 5.49
N LEU A 403 -30.73 2.42 6.54
CA LEU A 403 -29.95 3.63 6.40
C LEU A 403 -28.46 3.29 6.43
N VAL A 404 -27.75 3.59 5.35
CA VAL A 404 -26.29 3.47 5.26
C VAL A 404 -25.68 4.84 5.51
N LEU A 405 -24.83 4.94 6.53
CA LEU A 405 -24.09 6.15 6.86
C LEU A 405 -22.61 5.92 6.57
N THR A 406 -22.03 6.70 5.68
CA THR A 406 -20.60 6.64 5.37
C THR A 406 -19.93 7.98 5.65
N PRO A 407 -18.67 8.00 6.08
CA PRO A 407 -17.97 9.26 6.32
C PRO A 407 -17.65 9.99 5.02
N GLN A 408 -17.62 11.31 5.09
CA GLN A 408 -16.99 12.13 4.06
C GLN A 408 -15.52 11.77 3.97
N VAL A 409 -15.01 11.56 2.75
CA VAL A 409 -13.58 11.36 2.53
C VAL A 409 -12.86 12.69 2.73
N GLU A 410 -12.03 12.79 3.77
CA GLU A 410 -11.38 14.04 4.18
C GLU A 410 -9.94 14.17 3.72
N SER A 411 -9.20 13.09 3.74
CA SER A 411 -7.77 13.10 3.42
C SER A 411 -7.41 12.05 2.40
N ILE A 412 -6.39 12.39 1.62
CA ILE A 412 -5.71 11.44 0.75
C ILE A 412 -4.40 11.09 1.43
N ASN A 413 -4.17 9.82 1.63
CA ASN A 413 -2.82 9.34 1.81
C ASN A 413 -2.18 9.26 0.41
N ALA A 414 -1.19 10.12 0.12
CA ALA A 414 -0.56 10.18 -1.20
C ALA A 414 0.14 8.86 -1.61
N ALA A 415 0.42 7.96 -0.67
CA ALA A 415 0.97 6.64 -0.94
C ALA A 415 -0.09 5.63 -1.43
N VAL A 416 -1.37 5.83 -1.09
CA VAL A 416 -2.44 4.85 -1.33
C VAL A 416 -3.62 5.40 -2.13
N ASP A 417 -3.88 6.71 -2.06
CA ASP A 417 -5.04 7.32 -2.69
C ASP A 417 -4.68 7.90 -4.05
N ASP A 418 -5.56 7.68 -5.03
CA ASP A 418 -5.46 8.36 -6.32
C ASP A 418 -6.05 9.78 -6.19
N PRO A 419 -5.24 10.85 -6.34
CA PRO A 419 -5.75 12.23 -6.31
C PRO A 419 -6.87 12.50 -7.32
N GLN A 420 -6.97 11.70 -8.39
CA GLN A 420 -8.02 11.82 -9.40
C GLN A 420 -9.38 11.28 -8.94
N ASP A 421 -9.41 10.44 -7.90
CA ASP A 421 -10.65 9.95 -7.31
C ASP A 421 -11.32 10.97 -6.37
N LEU A 422 -10.63 12.05 -6.02
CA LEU A 422 -11.19 13.15 -5.25
C LEU A 422 -11.92 14.14 -6.14
N ILE A 423 -13.17 14.29 -5.84
CA ILE A 423 -13.97 15.36 -6.44
C ILE A 423 -13.79 16.62 -5.61
N ARG A 424 -13.04 17.59 -6.13
CA ARG A 424 -12.91 18.91 -5.54
C ARG A 424 -13.90 19.89 -6.16
N THR A 425 -14.32 20.88 -5.37
CA THR A 425 -15.05 22.04 -5.85
C THR A 425 -14.10 22.98 -6.58
N ALA A 426 -14.64 23.95 -7.32
CA ALA A 426 -13.84 24.95 -8.03
C ALA A 426 -12.90 25.77 -7.12
N ASN A 427 -13.24 25.90 -5.82
CA ASN A 427 -12.41 26.56 -4.82
C ASN A 427 -11.42 25.60 -4.09
N GLY A 428 -11.29 24.36 -4.56
CA GLY A 428 -10.36 23.37 -4.03
C GLY A 428 -10.86 22.59 -2.82
N SER A 429 -12.02 22.89 -2.27
CA SER A 429 -12.60 22.15 -1.13
C SER A 429 -13.02 20.75 -1.55
N ILE A 430 -12.87 19.75 -0.68
CA ILE A 430 -13.36 18.39 -0.92
C ILE A 430 -14.89 18.43 -0.93
N ARG A 431 -15.51 17.87 -1.98
CA ARG A 431 -16.97 17.71 -2.01
C ARG A 431 -17.40 16.70 -0.96
N ASN A 432 -18.60 16.90 -0.43
CA ASN A 432 -19.24 15.93 0.46
C ASN A 432 -19.65 14.69 -0.35
N THR A 433 -18.71 13.79 -0.59
CA THR A 433 -18.89 12.55 -1.35
C THR A 433 -18.38 11.36 -0.56
N ALA A 434 -19.02 10.21 -0.80
CA ALA A 434 -18.60 8.95 -0.20
C ALA A 434 -17.36 8.32 -0.87
N GLY A 435 -16.96 8.82 -2.02
CA GLY A 435 -15.98 8.12 -2.86
C GLY A 435 -16.50 6.81 -3.49
N PRO A 436 -15.76 6.23 -4.45
CA PRO A 436 -16.21 5.08 -5.24
C PRO A 436 -16.48 3.82 -4.41
N SER A 437 -15.67 3.56 -3.39
CA SER A 437 -15.77 2.35 -2.56
C SER A 437 -17.02 2.35 -1.68
N TYR A 438 -17.34 3.47 -1.05
CA TYR A 438 -18.57 3.59 -0.25
C TYR A 438 -19.83 3.64 -1.11
N MET A 439 -19.75 4.20 -2.32
CA MET A 439 -20.84 4.10 -3.29
C MET A 439 -21.10 2.65 -3.72
N ALA A 440 -20.04 1.86 -3.90
CA ALA A 440 -20.17 0.43 -4.17
C ALA A 440 -20.77 -0.33 -2.96
N PHE A 441 -20.38 0.05 -1.74
CA PHE A 441 -20.96 -0.50 -0.50
C PHE A 441 -22.45 -0.22 -0.40
N ALA A 442 -22.87 1.03 -0.56
CA ALA A 442 -24.27 1.41 -0.56
C ALA A 442 -25.07 0.65 -1.63
N THR A 443 -24.48 0.49 -2.83
CA THR A 443 -25.07 -0.31 -3.91
C THR A 443 -25.20 -1.79 -3.54
N ALA A 444 -24.20 -2.36 -2.86
CA ALA A 444 -24.23 -3.75 -2.41
C ALA A 444 -25.32 -3.98 -1.34
N ILE A 445 -25.55 -3.02 -0.44
CA ILE A 445 -26.66 -3.02 0.50
C ILE A 445 -28.00 -2.89 -0.25
N ALA A 446 -28.11 -1.96 -1.20
CA ALA A 446 -29.35 -1.73 -1.95
C ALA A 446 -29.81 -2.94 -2.78
N ARG A 447 -28.88 -3.76 -3.27
CA ARG A 447 -29.21 -5.03 -3.94
C ARG A 447 -29.91 -6.03 -3.01
N ARG A 448 -29.69 -5.92 -1.69
CA ARG A 448 -30.25 -6.80 -0.65
C ARG A 448 -31.45 -6.17 0.05
N ALA A 449 -31.50 -4.85 0.15
CA ALA A 449 -32.56 -4.05 0.72
C ALA A 449 -32.92 -2.91 -0.23
N PRO A 450 -33.88 -3.12 -1.16
CA PRO A 450 -34.21 -2.12 -2.21
C PRO A 450 -34.68 -0.77 -1.67
N PHE A 451 -35.16 -0.70 -0.42
CA PHE A 451 -35.59 0.54 0.24
C PHE A 451 -34.47 1.18 1.09
N SER A 452 -33.21 0.89 0.78
CA SER A 452 -32.10 1.50 1.49
C SER A 452 -31.86 2.95 1.07
N THR A 453 -31.46 3.77 2.05
CA THR A 453 -31.04 5.17 1.84
C THR A 453 -29.57 5.29 2.20
N HIS A 454 -28.80 6.03 1.41
CA HIS A 454 -27.39 6.32 1.68
C HIS A 454 -27.22 7.80 1.97
N ILE A 455 -26.59 8.12 3.11
CA ILE A 455 -26.24 9.50 3.51
C ILE A 455 -24.76 9.53 3.87
N VAL A 456 -24.07 10.56 3.33
CA VAL A 456 -22.69 10.86 3.70
C VAL A 456 -22.72 11.83 4.87
N TYR A 457 -22.19 11.43 6.01
CA TYR A 457 -22.05 12.29 7.18
C TYR A 457 -20.67 12.97 7.17
N SER A 458 -20.58 14.14 7.82
CA SER A 458 -19.40 15.01 7.78
C SER A 458 -19.04 15.56 9.16
N PRO A 459 -17.88 16.23 9.34
CA PRO A 459 -17.52 16.91 10.57
C PRO A 459 -18.56 17.93 11.07
N LEU A 460 -19.39 18.46 10.17
CA LEU A 460 -20.47 19.39 10.54
C LEU A 460 -21.47 18.76 11.51
N GLU A 461 -21.71 17.45 11.40
CA GLU A 461 -22.56 16.69 12.31
C GLU A 461 -21.92 16.45 13.70
N ALA A 462 -20.64 16.81 13.88
CA ALA A 462 -19.88 16.65 15.13
C ALA A 462 -19.61 17.97 15.86
N VAL A 463 -20.03 19.11 15.32
CA VAL A 463 -19.78 20.44 15.93
C VAL A 463 -20.32 20.46 17.37
N GLU A 464 -19.53 20.97 18.31
CA GLU A 464 -19.90 21.05 19.73
C GLU A 464 -21.17 21.90 19.92
N GLY A 465 -22.10 21.42 20.75
CA GLY A 465 -23.39 22.08 20.99
C GLY A 465 -24.41 21.93 19.88
N SER A 466 -24.08 21.34 18.71
CA SER A 466 -25.03 21.01 17.66
C SER A 466 -25.71 19.65 17.88
N SER A 467 -26.91 19.47 17.35
CA SER A 467 -27.58 18.18 17.19
C SER A 467 -27.37 17.65 15.77
N LEU A 468 -27.74 16.37 15.54
CA LEU A 468 -27.83 15.83 14.19
C LEU A 468 -28.82 16.69 13.37
N SER A 469 -28.57 16.83 12.07
CA SER A 469 -29.47 17.53 11.17
C SER A 469 -30.87 16.90 11.19
N GLU A 470 -31.90 17.69 10.97
CA GLU A 470 -33.29 17.22 10.96
C GLU A 470 -33.49 16.10 9.92
N THR A 471 -32.85 16.22 8.76
CA THR A 471 -32.91 15.21 7.69
C THR A 471 -32.29 13.89 8.16
N LEU A 472 -31.12 13.93 8.77
CA LEU A 472 -30.43 12.73 9.27
C LEU A 472 -31.25 12.08 10.40
N THR A 473 -31.76 12.86 11.35
CA THR A 473 -32.60 12.40 12.43
C THR A 473 -33.86 11.70 11.90
N LYS A 474 -34.59 12.30 10.96
CA LYS A 474 -35.76 11.67 10.33
C LYS A 474 -35.42 10.36 9.64
N SER A 475 -34.28 10.30 8.92
CA SER A 475 -33.83 9.08 8.24
C SER A 475 -33.49 7.97 9.22
N ILE A 476 -32.87 8.29 10.36
CA ILE A 476 -32.57 7.32 11.43
C ILE A 476 -33.88 6.74 11.99
N LEU A 477 -34.84 7.61 12.33
CA LEU A 477 -36.09 7.20 12.98
C LEU A 477 -37.03 6.42 12.05
N SER A 478 -36.90 6.55 10.73
CA SER A 478 -37.68 5.79 9.75
C SER A 478 -37.05 4.43 9.39
N ALA A 479 -35.78 4.20 9.72
CA ALA A 479 -35.07 2.99 9.35
C ALA A 479 -35.37 1.82 10.30
N HIS A 480 -35.36 0.59 9.77
CA HIS A 480 -35.34 -0.65 10.58
C HIS A 480 -33.93 -1.00 11.02
N ALA A 481 -32.93 -0.60 10.24
CA ALA A 481 -31.52 -0.80 10.56
C ALA A 481 -30.68 0.39 10.06
N VAL A 482 -29.66 0.73 10.85
CA VAL A 482 -28.63 1.73 10.50
C VAL A 482 -27.30 0.98 10.40
N VAL A 483 -26.64 1.10 9.26
CA VAL A 483 -25.26 0.63 9.04
C VAL A 483 -24.37 1.86 9.06
N PHE A 484 -23.62 2.02 10.14
CA PHE A 484 -22.72 3.14 10.35
C PHE A 484 -21.29 2.74 10.02
N THR A 485 -20.70 3.37 9.04
CA THR A 485 -19.33 3.07 8.60
C THR A 485 -18.36 4.10 9.17
N THR A 486 -17.26 3.65 9.78
CA THR A 486 -16.14 4.50 10.18
C THR A 486 -14.93 4.24 9.29
N CYS A 487 -14.02 5.20 9.18
CA CYS A 487 -12.74 5.06 8.49
C CYS A 487 -11.64 5.75 9.31
N ASN A 488 -10.78 4.97 9.96
CA ASN A 488 -9.72 5.47 10.84
C ASN A 488 -10.23 6.52 11.86
N ALA A 489 -11.39 6.25 12.50
CA ALA A 489 -11.99 7.16 13.46
C ALA A 489 -11.07 7.42 14.68
N HIS A 490 -10.12 6.54 14.97
CA HIS A 490 -9.08 6.74 15.98
C HIS A 490 -8.14 7.91 15.63
N GLN A 491 -8.02 8.29 14.37
CA GLN A 491 -7.30 9.49 13.88
C GLN A 491 -8.27 10.65 13.60
N ALA A 492 -9.52 10.37 13.25
CA ALA A 492 -10.57 11.31 12.90
C ALA A 492 -11.76 11.21 13.87
N SER A 493 -11.55 11.64 15.13
CA SER A 493 -12.45 11.42 16.28
C SER A 493 -13.86 12.00 16.12
N TRP A 494 -14.07 12.96 15.21
CA TRP A 494 -15.39 13.49 14.89
C TRP A 494 -16.37 12.41 14.44
N GLN A 495 -15.90 11.33 13.81
CA GLN A 495 -16.74 10.20 13.39
C GLN A 495 -17.37 9.48 14.59
N THR A 496 -16.61 9.32 15.69
CA THR A 496 -17.16 8.72 16.92
C THR A 496 -18.16 9.63 17.61
N VAL A 497 -18.00 10.95 17.52
CA VAL A 497 -18.99 11.92 18.04
C VAL A 497 -20.33 11.74 17.30
N VAL A 498 -20.30 11.65 15.97
CA VAL A 498 -21.51 11.43 15.16
C VAL A 498 -22.15 10.08 15.53
N LEU A 499 -21.35 8.99 15.61
CA LEU A 499 -21.87 7.67 15.98
C LEU A 499 -22.59 7.69 17.35
N ARG A 500 -22.01 8.34 18.34
CA ARG A 500 -22.64 8.50 19.68
C ARG A 500 -23.98 9.21 19.60
N ARG A 501 -24.08 10.27 18.79
CA ARG A 501 -25.33 10.98 18.55
C ARG A 501 -26.39 10.11 17.86
N VAL A 502 -25.96 9.30 16.89
CA VAL A 502 -26.83 8.31 16.23
C VAL A 502 -27.32 7.27 17.23
N ALA A 503 -26.44 6.72 18.08
CA ALA A 503 -26.81 5.77 19.13
C ALA A 503 -27.79 6.39 20.15
N ASP A 504 -27.56 7.63 20.56
CA ASP A 504 -28.46 8.36 21.46
C ASP A 504 -29.84 8.58 20.82
N ALA A 505 -29.90 8.97 19.55
CA ALA A 505 -31.17 9.15 18.82
C ALA A 505 -31.96 7.84 18.74
N ILE A 506 -31.31 6.73 18.45
CA ILE A 506 -31.92 5.38 18.42
C ILE A 506 -32.41 4.99 19.83
N ARG A 507 -31.61 5.21 20.87
CA ARG A 507 -31.97 4.88 22.23
C ARG A 507 -33.21 5.66 22.72
N VAL A 508 -33.28 6.97 22.42
CA VAL A 508 -34.44 7.81 22.73
C VAL A 508 -35.69 7.30 22.02
N ALA A 509 -35.57 6.97 20.73
CA ALA A 509 -36.70 6.43 19.96
C ALA A 509 -37.20 5.07 20.49
N SER A 510 -36.31 4.24 21.00
CA SER A 510 -36.63 2.91 21.55
C SER A 510 -37.34 2.97 22.91
N GLN A 511 -37.40 4.15 23.58
CA GLN A 511 -38.17 4.33 24.83
C GLN A 511 -39.68 4.42 24.58
N ASP A 512 -40.10 4.71 23.34
CA ASP A 512 -41.51 4.67 22.96
C ASP A 512 -41.86 3.26 22.48
N GLU A 513 -42.64 2.51 23.29
CA GLU A 513 -43.05 1.12 23.00
C GLU A 513 -43.80 0.96 21.65
N ARG A 514 -44.29 2.06 21.08
CA ARG A 514 -44.93 2.06 19.75
C ARG A 514 -43.92 1.95 18.60
N ASN A 515 -42.67 2.27 18.87
CA ASN A 515 -41.61 2.23 17.84
C ASN A 515 -41.00 0.82 17.75
N LYS A 516 -40.72 0.39 16.54
CA LYS A 516 -39.95 -0.83 16.32
C LYS A 516 -38.47 -0.59 16.72
N PRO A 517 -37.80 -1.58 17.32
CA PRO A 517 -36.39 -1.45 17.64
C PRO A 517 -35.57 -1.23 16.36
N ILE A 518 -34.73 -0.20 16.37
CA ILE A 518 -33.83 0.12 15.26
C ILE A 518 -32.49 -0.57 15.53
N LYS A 519 -32.06 -1.42 14.62
CA LYS A 519 -30.76 -2.11 14.70
C LYS A 519 -29.64 -1.15 14.29
N LEU A 520 -28.55 -1.08 15.06
CA LEU A 520 -27.34 -0.32 14.72
C LEU A 520 -26.15 -1.27 14.57
N ILE A 521 -25.54 -1.28 13.40
CA ILE A 521 -24.35 -2.08 13.08
C ILE A 521 -23.22 -1.11 12.66
N VAL A 522 -22.04 -1.31 13.23
CA VAL A 522 -20.86 -0.52 12.87
C VAL A 522 -19.97 -1.31 11.91
N VAL A 523 -19.45 -0.63 10.88
CA VAL A 523 -18.44 -1.15 9.97
C VAL A 523 -17.19 -0.29 10.11
N ALA A 524 -16.17 -0.80 10.80
CA ALA A 524 -14.83 -0.22 10.80
C ALA A 524 -14.18 -0.54 9.45
N SER A 525 -14.28 0.38 8.51
CA SER A 525 -13.95 0.13 7.11
C SER A 525 -12.46 0.25 6.77
N CYS A 526 -11.60 0.45 7.77
CA CYS A 526 -10.14 0.49 7.61
C CYS A 526 -9.49 -0.17 8.84
N ALA A 527 -8.77 0.57 9.66
CA ALA A 527 -8.06 0.02 10.80
C ALA A 527 -9.01 -0.54 11.90
N PRO A 528 -8.61 -1.61 12.59
CA PRO A 528 -9.42 -2.21 13.67
C PRO A 528 -9.49 -1.35 14.94
N TYR A 529 -8.67 -0.31 15.03
CA TYR A 529 -8.53 0.54 16.23
C TYR A 529 -9.78 1.35 16.55
N ASP A 530 -10.65 1.58 15.57
CA ASP A 530 -11.95 2.20 15.77
C ASP A 530 -12.78 1.42 16.79
N HIS A 531 -12.68 0.09 16.82
CA HIS A 531 -13.37 -0.76 17.78
C HIS A 531 -12.98 -0.46 19.24
N SER A 532 -11.72 -0.14 19.53
CA SER A 532 -11.27 0.21 20.88
C SER A 532 -11.95 1.49 21.39
N LEU A 533 -12.23 2.45 20.50
CA LEU A 533 -12.99 3.66 20.82
C LEU A 533 -14.45 3.35 21.13
N LEU A 534 -15.05 2.40 20.39
CA LEU A 534 -16.42 1.96 20.65
C LEU A 534 -16.53 1.26 21.99
N ALA A 535 -15.59 0.38 22.31
CA ALA A 535 -15.56 -0.39 23.55
C ALA A 535 -15.38 0.47 24.80
N SER A 536 -14.86 1.69 24.65
CA SER A 536 -14.62 2.63 25.76
C SER A 536 -15.83 3.51 26.12
N ASP A 537 -16.96 3.45 25.39
CA ASP A 537 -18.13 4.30 25.61
C ASP A 537 -19.40 3.45 25.84
N ASP A 538 -20.12 3.71 26.92
CA ASP A 538 -21.32 2.96 27.30
C ASP A 538 -22.45 2.97 26.25
N ARG A 539 -22.46 3.95 25.35
CA ARG A 539 -23.44 4.07 24.26
C ARG A 539 -23.15 3.15 23.08
N THR A 540 -21.88 2.71 22.93
CA THR A 540 -21.41 2.02 21.73
C THR A 540 -20.71 0.70 22.02
N LYS A 541 -20.33 0.40 23.26
CA LYS A 541 -19.52 -0.78 23.63
C LYS A 541 -20.14 -2.13 23.25
N ASP A 542 -21.48 -2.21 23.24
CA ASP A 542 -22.22 -3.44 22.93
C ASP A 542 -22.65 -3.51 21.45
N LEU A 543 -22.31 -2.52 20.63
CA LEU A 543 -22.67 -2.52 19.22
C LEU A 543 -21.91 -3.60 18.45
N PRO A 544 -22.58 -4.32 17.54
CA PRO A 544 -21.88 -5.20 16.62
C PRO A 544 -20.97 -4.37 15.70
N CYS A 545 -19.70 -4.77 15.65
CA CYS A 545 -18.67 -4.09 14.84
C CYS A 545 -17.99 -5.08 13.91
N LEU A 546 -18.13 -4.85 12.61
CA LEU A 546 -17.46 -5.59 11.54
C LEU A 546 -16.23 -4.80 11.08
N CYS A 547 -15.07 -5.43 10.92
CA CYS A 547 -13.87 -4.79 10.40
C CYS A 547 -13.51 -5.35 9.02
N THR A 548 -13.18 -4.45 8.09
CA THR A 548 -12.76 -4.81 6.73
C THR A 548 -11.26 -4.71 6.50
N TYR A 549 -10.53 -4.03 7.39
CA TYR A 549 -9.08 -3.76 7.34
C TYR A 549 -8.62 -2.96 6.12
N GLU A 550 -9.53 -2.59 5.25
CA GLU A 550 -9.35 -1.74 4.07
C GLU A 550 -10.71 -1.31 3.50
N PHE A 551 -10.78 -0.17 2.86
CA PHE A 551 -12.02 0.34 2.25
C PHE A 551 -12.04 0.16 0.72
N THR A 552 -11.50 -0.96 0.22
CA THR A 552 -11.63 -1.33 -1.19
C THR A 552 -13.04 -1.79 -1.53
N LYS A 553 -13.41 -1.68 -2.81
CA LYS A 553 -14.73 -2.12 -3.28
C LYS A 553 -15.02 -3.60 -2.90
N PRO A 554 -14.13 -4.59 -3.16
CA PRO A 554 -14.42 -5.98 -2.81
C PRO A 554 -14.55 -6.21 -1.30
N ALA A 555 -13.74 -5.51 -0.47
CA ALA A 555 -13.84 -5.60 0.98
C ALA A 555 -15.21 -5.14 1.49
N LEU A 556 -15.69 -4.01 1.00
CA LEU A 556 -16.98 -3.46 1.39
C LEU A 556 -18.16 -4.25 0.81
N GLU A 557 -18.05 -4.82 -0.40
CA GLU A 557 -19.05 -5.75 -0.95
C GLU A 557 -19.17 -7.02 -0.09
N GLU A 558 -18.05 -7.57 0.39
CA GLU A 558 -18.04 -8.70 1.31
C GLU A 558 -18.59 -8.34 2.70
N ALA A 559 -18.28 -7.12 3.19
CA ALA A 559 -18.90 -6.61 4.43
C ALA A 559 -20.42 -6.56 4.32
N ALA A 560 -20.95 -6.09 3.18
CA ALA A 560 -22.38 -6.12 2.91
C ALA A 560 -22.92 -7.56 2.96
N ALA A 561 -22.26 -8.53 2.33
CA ALA A 561 -22.67 -9.93 2.38
C ALA A 561 -22.73 -10.48 3.81
N LYS A 562 -21.72 -10.19 4.64
CA LYS A 562 -21.68 -10.63 6.05
C LYS A 562 -22.75 -10.00 6.92
N ILE A 563 -23.12 -8.76 6.68
CA ILE A 563 -24.22 -8.06 7.39
C ILE A 563 -25.58 -8.75 7.14
N TYR A 564 -25.73 -9.39 5.97
CA TYR A 564 -26.94 -10.16 5.63
C TYR A 564 -26.82 -11.67 5.90
N GLY A 565 -25.73 -12.11 6.53
CA GLY A 565 -25.51 -13.53 6.85
C GLY A 565 -25.22 -14.43 5.65
N GLU A 566 -24.75 -13.83 4.55
CA GLU A 566 -24.33 -14.57 3.35
C GLU A 566 -22.92 -15.13 3.55
N GLU A 567 -22.82 -16.34 4.14
CA GLU A 567 -21.52 -17.02 4.25
C GLU A 567 -21.23 -17.81 2.97
N LEU A 568 -19.96 -17.82 2.54
CA LEU A 568 -19.51 -18.72 1.49
C LEU A 568 -19.72 -20.17 1.97
N ALA A 569 -20.23 -21.03 1.09
CA ALA A 569 -20.53 -22.44 1.39
C ALA A 569 -19.33 -23.21 1.98
N THR A 570 -18.11 -22.72 1.77
CA THR A 570 -16.85 -23.28 2.28
C THR A 570 -16.58 -22.96 3.77
N GLN A 571 -17.33 -22.03 4.40
CA GLN A 571 -17.14 -21.62 5.80
C GLN A 571 -18.13 -22.31 6.78
N ARG A 572 -19.09 -23.06 6.29
CA ARG A 572 -19.95 -23.84 7.20
C ARG A 572 -19.07 -24.90 7.87
N ARG A 573 -18.65 -24.63 9.12
CA ARG A 573 -18.09 -25.69 9.97
C ARG A 573 -19.12 -26.83 10.02
N PRO A 574 -18.70 -28.10 9.85
CA PRO A 574 -19.60 -29.19 10.12
C PRO A 574 -20.12 -28.99 11.57
N SER A 575 -21.43 -28.93 11.70
CA SER A 575 -22.10 -28.89 13.01
C SER A 575 -21.56 -30.04 13.86
N LYS A 576 -20.91 -29.71 14.98
CA LYS A 576 -20.55 -30.70 15.99
C LYS A 576 -21.79 -31.26 16.65
#